data_96e0c82f0806121f9142e5c9c67463be
#
_entry.id   96e0c82f0806121f9142e5c9c67463be
#
_cell.length_a   1.000
_cell.length_b   1.000
_cell.length_c   1.000
_cell.angle_alpha   90.00
_cell.angle_beta   90.00
_cell.angle_gamma   90.00
#
_symmetry.space_group_name_H-M   'P 1'
#
loop_
_entity.id
_entity.type
_entity.pdbx_description
1 polymer ?
#
loop_
_entity_poly.entity_id
_entity_poly.type
_entity_poly.pdbx_seq_one_letter_code
_entity_poly.pdbx_strand_id
1 'polypeptide(L)'
;AAGRAVTVIDLDVVNPFFRSSDYRALLDERGIRLVAPVFAGTNVDGPSLSGTIEPAIDTAQRAWRDGDERPLVLVDAGGDDAGATALGRFARTVEQAPYEMLYVVNRSRNLTQEPAEAVEVLREIEAKSHLRATCVVNNTHLQRDTDAQVVEQGVPFAQAVAQAAGLPLACTTVPAAAARQVADRETTHRAPNEDRQTYYPVQVYVRTPWE
;
A
#
# COMPACT_ATOMS: atom_id res chain seq x y z
N ALA A 1 10.77 -2.84 12.64
CA ALA A 1 9.39 -3.22 12.95
C ALA A 1 9.09 -3.19 14.47
N ALA A 2 9.42 -2.13 15.21
CA ALA A 2 8.93 -1.81 16.58
C ALA A 2 8.52 -3.03 17.48
N GLY A 3 9.23 -4.15 17.42
CA GLY A 3 8.94 -5.38 18.19
C GLY A 3 7.80 -6.25 17.64
N ARG A 4 7.21 -5.92 16.48
CA ARG A 4 6.17 -6.73 15.84
C ARG A 4 6.76 -7.87 14.98
N ALA A 5 6.06 -9.00 14.97
CA ALA A 5 6.33 -10.11 14.04
C ALA A 5 5.56 -9.86 12.75
N VAL A 6 6.24 -9.35 11.72
CA VAL A 6 5.61 -8.95 10.46
C VAL A 6 5.64 -10.09 9.45
N THR A 7 4.51 -10.36 8.83
CA THR A 7 4.39 -11.20 7.63
C THR A 7 3.87 -10.36 6.48
N VAL A 8 4.59 -10.32 5.37
CA VAL A 8 4.15 -9.73 4.12
C VAL A 8 3.59 -10.84 3.23
N ILE A 9 2.40 -10.63 2.71
CA ILE A 9 1.74 -11.50 1.72
C ILE A 9 1.73 -10.75 0.40
N ASP A 10 2.41 -11.28 -0.60
CA ASP A 10 2.40 -10.76 -1.96
C ASP A 10 1.25 -11.39 -2.75
N LEU A 11 0.27 -10.59 -3.12
CA LEU A 11 -0.87 -10.98 -3.97
C LEU A 11 -0.81 -10.39 -5.38
N ASP A 12 0.26 -9.70 -5.75
CA ASP A 12 0.43 -9.23 -7.12
C ASP A 12 0.81 -10.40 -8.04
N VAL A 13 -0.21 -11.03 -8.62
CA VAL A 13 -0.06 -12.22 -9.48
C VAL A 13 0.12 -11.88 -10.95
N VAL A 14 -0.06 -10.62 -11.35
CA VAL A 14 -0.10 -10.20 -12.76
C VAL A 14 1.11 -9.36 -13.14
N ASN A 15 1.50 -8.44 -12.28
CA ASN A 15 2.56 -7.50 -12.59
C ASN A 15 3.94 -8.16 -12.40
N PRO A 16 4.77 -8.32 -13.45
CA PRO A 16 6.07 -8.97 -13.33
C PRO A 16 7.13 -8.10 -12.64
N PHE A 17 6.82 -6.83 -12.36
CA PHE A 17 7.76 -5.85 -11.83
C PHE A 17 7.23 -5.22 -10.53
N PHE A 18 8.16 -4.86 -9.63
CA PHE A 18 7.87 -4.13 -8.39
C PHE A 18 7.07 -4.91 -7.35
N ARG A 19 7.20 -6.23 -7.33
CA ARG A 19 6.54 -7.09 -6.33
C ARG A 19 7.30 -7.08 -5.00
N SER A 20 6.58 -7.24 -3.90
CA SER A 20 7.20 -7.46 -2.59
C SER A 20 8.11 -8.71 -2.59
N SER A 21 7.77 -9.71 -3.40
CA SER A 21 8.58 -10.95 -3.56
C SER A 21 9.96 -10.73 -4.19
N ASP A 22 10.15 -9.66 -4.97
CA ASP A 22 11.44 -9.31 -5.56
C ASP A 22 12.46 -8.88 -4.49
N TYR A 23 11.99 -8.50 -3.31
CA TYR A 23 12.78 -7.99 -2.19
C TYR A 23 12.92 -9.01 -1.05
N ARG A 24 12.81 -10.31 -1.33
CA ARG A 24 12.87 -11.39 -0.34
C ARG A 24 14.10 -11.28 0.58
N ALA A 25 15.29 -11.13 0.02
CA ALA A 25 16.52 -11.03 0.81
C ALA A 25 16.48 -9.84 1.79
N LEU A 26 15.98 -8.69 1.34
CA LEU A 26 15.82 -7.49 2.15
C LEU A 26 14.81 -7.68 3.29
N LEU A 27 13.73 -8.40 3.04
CA LEU A 27 12.70 -8.71 4.04
C LEU A 27 13.24 -9.69 5.07
N ASP A 28 13.94 -10.74 4.62
CA ASP A 28 14.57 -11.74 5.48
C ASP A 28 15.63 -11.11 6.42
N GLU A 29 16.48 -10.21 5.90
CA GLU A 29 17.46 -9.45 6.68
C GLU A 29 16.81 -8.61 7.81
N ARG A 30 15.55 -8.22 7.63
CA ARG A 30 14.77 -7.47 8.63
C ARG A 30 13.90 -8.33 9.52
N GLY A 31 13.98 -9.65 9.40
CA GLY A 31 13.16 -10.60 10.14
C GLY A 31 11.68 -10.54 9.75
N ILE A 32 11.38 -10.13 8.51
CA ILE A 32 10.03 -10.06 7.96
C ILE A 32 9.78 -11.34 7.15
N ARG A 33 8.76 -12.09 7.52
CA ARG A 33 8.35 -13.28 6.77
C ARG A 33 7.64 -12.87 5.48
N LEU A 34 8.04 -13.47 4.35
CA LEU A 34 7.37 -13.29 3.07
C LEU A 34 6.59 -14.55 2.67
N VAL A 35 5.31 -14.36 2.34
CA VAL A 35 4.43 -15.34 1.69
C VAL A 35 4.14 -14.82 0.29
N ALA A 36 4.54 -15.55 -0.73
CA ALA A 36 4.39 -15.17 -2.13
C ALA A 36 3.87 -16.36 -2.95
N PRO A 37 3.33 -16.12 -4.17
CA PRO A 37 2.93 -17.18 -5.09
C PRO A 37 4.06 -18.19 -5.30
N VAL A 38 3.71 -19.47 -5.44
CA VAL A 38 4.69 -20.58 -5.53
C VAL A 38 5.66 -20.42 -6.70
N PHE A 39 5.25 -19.70 -7.75
CA PHE A 39 6.04 -19.50 -8.97
C PHE A 39 6.64 -18.09 -9.08
N ALA A 40 6.63 -17.30 -8.01
CA ALA A 40 7.32 -16.03 -8.00
C ALA A 40 8.82 -16.24 -8.28
N GLY A 41 9.31 -15.70 -9.39
CA GLY A 41 10.70 -15.88 -9.85
C GLY A 41 10.94 -17.05 -10.80
N THR A 42 9.90 -17.74 -11.28
CA THR A 42 10.02 -18.79 -12.33
C THR A 42 9.24 -18.38 -13.57
N ASN A 43 9.68 -18.82 -14.76
CA ASN A 43 9.01 -18.58 -16.05
C ASN A 43 7.81 -19.54 -16.29
N VAL A 44 7.16 -20.02 -15.23
CA VAL A 44 6.06 -20.97 -15.36
C VAL A 44 4.74 -20.17 -15.44
N ASP A 45 4.08 -20.24 -16.57
CA ASP A 45 2.76 -19.66 -16.80
C ASP A 45 1.70 -20.35 -15.92
N GLY A 46 1.25 -19.67 -14.92
CA GLY A 46 0.17 -20.09 -14.03
C GLY A 46 0.41 -19.66 -12.58
N PRO A 47 0.09 -18.39 -12.23
CA PRO A 47 0.21 -17.96 -10.85
C PRO A 47 -0.77 -18.72 -9.97
N SER A 48 -0.27 -19.55 -9.07
CA SER A 48 -1.08 -20.16 -8.03
C SER A 48 -0.88 -19.41 -6.72
N LEU A 49 -1.98 -19.05 -6.08
CA LEU A 49 -1.94 -18.47 -4.74
C LEU A 49 -1.45 -19.53 -3.76
N SER A 50 -0.54 -19.13 -2.88
CA SER A 50 0.02 -20.03 -1.87
C SER A 50 -1.06 -20.47 -0.87
N GLY A 51 -1.16 -21.77 -0.63
CA GLY A 51 -2.03 -22.33 0.43
C GLY A 51 -1.64 -21.90 1.86
N THR A 52 -0.59 -21.11 2.02
CA THR A 52 -0.15 -20.59 3.32
C THR A 52 -0.72 -19.20 3.65
N ILE A 53 -1.47 -18.58 2.74
CA ILE A 53 -2.03 -17.24 2.92
C ILE A 53 -3.09 -17.23 4.02
N GLU A 54 -4.14 -18.04 3.90
CA GLU A 54 -5.17 -18.12 4.93
C GLU A 54 -4.63 -18.47 6.31
N PRO A 55 -3.75 -19.50 6.47
CA PRO A 55 -3.13 -19.80 7.75
C PRO A 55 -2.32 -18.64 8.34
N ALA A 56 -1.70 -17.80 7.50
CA ALA A 56 -0.95 -16.64 7.99
C ALA A 56 -1.90 -15.57 8.55
N ILE A 57 -3.00 -15.28 7.86
CA ILE A 57 -4.04 -14.35 8.31
C ILE A 57 -4.69 -14.87 9.61
N ASP A 58 -5.14 -16.12 9.62
CA ASP A 58 -5.76 -16.75 10.79
C ASP A 58 -4.87 -16.71 12.04
N THR A 59 -3.55 -16.93 11.85
CA THR A 59 -2.60 -16.91 12.97
C THR A 59 -2.54 -15.53 13.61
N ALA A 60 -2.46 -14.48 12.81
CA ALA A 60 -2.44 -13.10 13.31
C ALA A 60 -3.76 -12.73 13.99
N GLN A 61 -4.89 -13.14 13.42
CA GLN A 61 -6.21 -12.87 13.98
C GLN A 61 -6.46 -13.59 15.31
N ARG A 62 -5.99 -14.84 15.45
CA ARG A 62 -6.05 -15.56 16.73
C ARG A 62 -5.23 -14.86 17.79
N ALA A 63 -3.98 -14.50 17.46
CA ALA A 63 -3.11 -13.78 18.37
C ALA A 63 -3.78 -12.46 18.84
N TRP A 64 -4.36 -11.69 17.92
CA TRP A 64 -5.08 -10.47 18.25
C TRP A 64 -6.27 -10.71 19.20
N ARG A 65 -7.08 -11.76 18.99
CA ARG A 65 -8.18 -12.13 19.88
C ARG A 65 -7.69 -12.53 21.28
N ASP A 66 -6.48 -13.09 21.36
CA ASP A 66 -5.83 -13.48 22.60
C ASP A 66 -5.10 -12.31 23.28
N GLY A 67 -5.18 -11.09 22.71
CA GLY A 67 -4.55 -9.87 23.22
C GLY A 67 -3.08 -9.71 22.85
N ASP A 68 -2.57 -10.55 21.93
CA ASP A 68 -1.21 -10.40 21.39
C ASP A 68 -1.22 -9.63 20.08
N GLU A 69 -0.87 -8.35 20.15
CA GLU A 69 -0.81 -7.45 18.99
C GLU A 69 0.53 -7.51 18.22
N ARG A 70 1.47 -8.36 18.63
CA ARG A 70 2.78 -8.46 17.95
C ARG A 70 2.70 -8.99 16.53
N PRO A 71 1.91 -10.04 16.21
CA PRO A 71 1.74 -10.47 14.84
C PRO A 71 1.03 -9.41 14.01
N LEU A 72 1.61 -9.06 12.87
CA LEU A 72 1.05 -8.15 11.88
C LEU A 72 1.16 -8.79 10.49
N VAL A 73 0.04 -8.88 9.79
CA VAL A 73 0.00 -9.31 8.40
C VAL A 73 -0.22 -8.08 7.52
N LEU A 74 0.67 -7.87 6.56
CA LEU A 74 0.55 -6.87 5.49
C LEU A 74 0.27 -7.61 4.19
N VAL A 75 -0.81 -7.26 3.51
CA VAL A 75 -1.15 -7.82 2.20
C VAL A 75 -0.82 -6.77 1.15
N ASP A 76 0.10 -7.10 0.24
CA ASP A 76 0.44 -6.31 -0.94
C ASP A 76 -0.38 -6.83 -2.12
N ALA A 77 -1.40 -6.08 -2.49
CA ALA A 77 -2.32 -6.43 -3.56
C ALA A 77 -2.17 -5.48 -4.74
N GLY A 78 -2.17 -6.02 -5.95
CA GLY A 78 -2.16 -5.22 -7.17
C GLY A 78 -3.38 -4.29 -7.22
N GLY A 79 -3.16 -3.05 -7.67
CA GLY A 79 -4.19 -2.02 -7.80
C GLY A 79 -5.06 -2.16 -9.07
N ASP A 80 -5.24 -3.37 -9.57
CA ASP A 80 -6.01 -3.71 -10.76
C ASP A 80 -7.07 -4.78 -10.46
N ASP A 81 -7.84 -5.13 -11.48
CA ASP A 81 -8.86 -6.16 -11.44
C ASP A 81 -8.38 -7.50 -10.91
N ALA A 82 -7.20 -7.91 -11.32
CA ALA A 82 -6.66 -9.22 -10.95
C ALA A 82 -6.20 -9.23 -9.49
N GLY A 83 -5.53 -8.17 -9.04
CA GLY A 83 -5.14 -7.98 -7.65
C GLY A 83 -6.34 -7.91 -6.72
N ALA A 84 -7.37 -7.12 -7.08
CA ALA A 84 -8.61 -7.03 -6.32
C ALA A 84 -9.35 -8.38 -6.25
N THR A 85 -9.42 -9.13 -7.36
CA THR A 85 -10.03 -10.47 -7.40
C THR A 85 -9.24 -11.47 -6.56
N ALA A 86 -7.91 -11.42 -6.60
CA ALA A 86 -7.05 -12.26 -5.78
C ALA A 86 -7.27 -12.00 -4.28
N LEU A 87 -7.35 -10.72 -3.89
CA LEU A 87 -7.65 -10.31 -2.52
C LEU A 87 -9.05 -10.77 -2.08
N GLY A 88 -10.05 -10.68 -2.96
CA GLY A 88 -11.44 -11.08 -2.70
C GLY A 88 -11.61 -12.54 -2.30
N ARG A 89 -10.70 -13.42 -2.69
CA ARG A 89 -10.70 -14.83 -2.27
C ARG A 89 -10.51 -14.99 -0.77
N PHE A 90 -9.88 -14.02 -0.12
CA PHE A 90 -9.57 -14.03 1.30
C PHE A 90 -10.46 -13.08 2.12
N ALA A 91 -11.40 -12.38 1.48
CA ALA A 91 -12.23 -11.38 2.14
C ALA A 91 -12.93 -11.92 3.40
N ARG A 92 -13.56 -13.09 3.31
CA ARG A 92 -14.24 -13.71 4.46
C ARG A 92 -13.30 -13.98 5.64
N THR A 93 -12.05 -14.34 5.36
CA THR A 93 -11.04 -14.55 6.39
C THR A 93 -10.59 -13.21 6.97
N VAL A 94 -10.35 -12.22 6.13
CA VAL A 94 -9.94 -10.86 6.55
C VAL A 94 -10.99 -10.23 7.46
N GLU A 95 -12.27 -10.33 7.12
CA GLU A 95 -13.38 -9.72 7.88
C GLU A 95 -13.65 -10.35 9.26
N GLN A 96 -13.02 -11.47 9.60
CA GLN A 96 -13.17 -12.11 10.91
C GLN A 96 -12.52 -11.34 12.07
N ALA A 97 -11.68 -10.35 11.77
CA ALA A 97 -11.08 -9.44 12.74
C ALA A 97 -10.98 -8.02 12.14
N PRO A 98 -10.75 -7.00 12.97
CA PRO A 98 -10.48 -5.65 12.45
C PRO A 98 -9.33 -5.65 11.46
N TYR A 99 -9.52 -4.94 10.34
CA TYR A 99 -8.52 -4.76 9.31
C TYR A 99 -8.46 -3.31 8.87
N GLU A 100 -7.35 -2.94 8.26
CA GLU A 100 -7.20 -1.67 7.56
C GLU A 100 -6.91 -1.96 6.09
N MET A 101 -7.65 -1.32 5.20
CA MET A 101 -7.41 -1.36 3.77
C MET A 101 -7.04 0.03 3.30
N LEU A 102 -5.75 0.20 2.97
CA LEU A 102 -5.18 1.47 2.54
C LEU A 102 -5.36 1.60 1.03
N TYR A 103 -6.12 2.59 0.57
CA TYR A 103 -6.16 2.94 -0.84
C TYR A 103 -5.01 3.89 -1.19
N VAL A 104 -3.97 3.34 -1.81
CA VAL A 104 -2.75 4.08 -2.15
C VAL A 104 -2.89 4.73 -3.52
N VAL A 105 -2.86 6.06 -3.55
CA VAL A 105 -3.04 6.85 -4.78
C VAL A 105 -1.75 7.54 -5.21
N ASN A 106 -1.56 7.64 -6.54
CA ASN A 106 -0.46 8.37 -7.15
C ASN A 106 -1.00 9.19 -8.33
N ARG A 107 -0.98 10.52 -8.22
CA ARG A 107 -1.43 11.43 -9.27
C ARG A 107 -0.65 11.28 -10.58
N SER A 108 0.60 10.86 -10.52
CA SER A 108 1.46 10.71 -11.70
C SER A 108 1.20 9.40 -12.46
N ARG A 109 0.28 8.55 -11.99
CA ARG A 109 -0.06 7.28 -12.64
C ARG A 109 -1.12 7.52 -13.72
N ASN A 110 -0.91 6.95 -14.90
CA ASN A 110 -1.93 6.95 -15.96
C ASN A 110 -3.24 6.32 -15.45
N LEU A 111 -4.37 6.80 -15.91
CA LEU A 111 -5.74 6.35 -15.57
C LEU A 111 -6.22 6.72 -14.14
N THR A 112 -5.42 7.46 -13.37
CA THR A 112 -5.82 7.96 -12.04
C THR A 112 -5.28 9.36 -11.79
N GLN A 113 -5.21 10.19 -12.83
CA GLN A 113 -4.70 11.56 -12.73
C GLN A 113 -5.75 12.53 -12.17
N GLU A 114 -7.03 12.24 -12.40
CA GLU A 114 -8.14 13.01 -11.88
C GLU A 114 -8.77 12.31 -10.67
N PRO A 115 -9.21 13.07 -9.64
CA PRO A 115 -9.80 12.48 -8.44
C PRO A 115 -11.00 11.58 -8.72
N ALA A 116 -11.83 11.91 -9.70
CA ALA A 116 -13.00 11.12 -10.08
C ALA A 116 -12.61 9.73 -10.62
N GLU A 117 -11.58 9.66 -11.46
CA GLU A 117 -11.04 8.40 -12.00
C GLU A 117 -10.51 7.52 -10.86
N ALA A 118 -9.75 8.11 -9.91
CA ALA A 118 -9.24 7.37 -8.77
C ALA A 118 -10.36 6.81 -7.88
N VAL A 119 -11.46 7.55 -7.70
CA VAL A 119 -12.63 7.06 -6.95
C VAL A 119 -13.38 5.96 -7.70
N GLU A 120 -13.46 6.02 -9.03
CA GLU A 120 -14.04 4.96 -9.84
C GLU A 120 -13.25 3.65 -9.70
N VAL A 121 -11.92 3.72 -9.83
CA VAL A 121 -11.01 2.59 -9.59
C VAL A 121 -11.17 2.02 -8.17
N LEU A 122 -11.28 2.88 -7.15
CA LEU A 122 -11.53 2.42 -5.78
C LEU A 122 -12.83 1.60 -5.68
N ARG A 123 -13.92 2.06 -6.30
CA ARG A 123 -15.20 1.35 -6.28
C ARG A 123 -15.12 -0.01 -6.97
N GLU A 124 -14.39 -0.10 -8.07
CA GLU A 124 -14.14 -1.37 -8.75
C GLU A 124 -13.32 -2.34 -7.87
N ILE A 125 -12.27 -1.84 -7.22
CA ILE A 125 -11.46 -2.62 -6.28
C ILE A 125 -12.33 -3.13 -5.12
N GLU A 126 -13.14 -2.29 -4.50
CA GLU A 126 -14.03 -2.69 -3.41
C GLU A 126 -15.08 -3.72 -3.86
N ALA A 127 -15.65 -3.54 -5.05
CA ALA A 127 -16.63 -4.48 -5.60
C ALA A 127 -16.03 -5.86 -5.84
N LYS A 128 -14.79 -5.94 -6.33
CA LYS A 128 -14.12 -7.20 -6.65
C LYS A 128 -13.44 -7.85 -5.47
N SER A 129 -12.85 -7.06 -4.59
CA SER A 129 -12.22 -7.56 -3.36
C SER A 129 -13.23 -7.96 -2.29
N HIS A 130 -14.47 -7.46 -2.36
CA HIS A 130 -15.48 -7.55 -1.30
C HIS A 130 -15.05 -6.95 0.05
N LEU A 131 -14.01 -6.11 0.05
CA LEU A 131 -13.52 -5.37 1.21
C LEU A 131 -13.74 -3.89 1.01
N ARG A 132 -13.73 -3.12 2.11
CA ARG A 132 -13.89 -1.67 2.09
C ARG A 132 -12.59 -0.99 2.46
N ALA A 133 -12.21 0.02 1.68
CA ALA A 133 -11.10 0.87 2.05
C ALA A 133 -11.42 1.64 3.33
N THR A 134 -10.43 1.80 4.19
CA THR A 134 -10.55 2.49 5.48
C THR A 134 -9.91 3.87 5.46
N CYS A 135 -8.95 4.09 4.58
CA CYS A 135 -8.32 5.39 4.37
C CYS A 135 -7.64 5.48 3.01
N VAL A 136 -7.30 6.71 2.63
CA VAL A 136 -6.45 7.02 1.47
C VAL A 136 -5.04 7.32 1.93
N VAL A 137 -4.06 6.86 1.17
CA VAL A 137 -2.64 7.22 1.33
C VAL A 137 -2.17 7.89 0.05
N ASN A 138 -1.65 9.10 0.17
CA ASN A 138 -0.99 9.77 -0.95
C ASN A 138 0.42 9.24 -1.13
N ASN A 139 0.68 8.57 -2.24
CA ASN A 139 2.00 8.13 -2.65
C ASN A 139 2.36 8.70 -4.04
N THR A 140 2.06 9.99 -4.24
CA THR A 140 2.41 10.68 -5.49
C THR A 140 3.91 10.81 -5.61
N HIS A 141 4.47 10.23 -6.67
CA HIS A 141 5.90 10.21 -6.91
C HIS A 141 6.23 10.04 -8.40
N LEU A 142 7.43 10.46 -8.77
CA LEU A 142 8.09 10.23 -10.06
C LEU A 142 9.37 9.40 -9.85
N GLN A 143 9.32 8.42 -8.95
CA GLN A 143 10.45 7.60 -8.54
C GLN A 143 11.65 8.47 -8.08
N ARG A 144 12.80 8.39 -8.76
CA ARG A 144 14.01 9.16 -8.41
C ARG A 144 13.87 10.66 -8.63
N ASP A 145 13.01 11.07 -9.54
CA ASP A 145 12.74 12.47 -9.85
C ASP A 145 11.73 13.11 -8.89
N THR A 146 11.41 12.42 -7.80
CA THR A 146 10.48 12.91 -6.79
C THR A 146 11.18 13.91 -5.88
N ASP A 147 10.83 15.16 -6.03
CA ASP A 147 11.22 16.25 -5.14
C ASP A 147 10.05 16.70 -4.25
N ALA A 148 10.28 17.73 -3.44
CA ALA A 148 9.25 18.30 -2.57
C ALA A 148 8.05 18.85 -3.35
N GLN A 149 8.28 19.40 -4.53
CA GLN A 149 7.21 19.98 -5.36
C GLN A 149 6.28 18.89 -5.90
N VAL A 150 6.82 17.75 -6.34
CA VAL A 150 6.02 16.59 -6.79
C VAL A 150 5.13 16.07 -5.65
N VAL A 151 5.68 15.96 -4.44
CA VAL A 151 4.93 15.53 -3.26
C VAL A 151 3.79 16.51 -2.94
N GLU A 152 4.10 17.80 -2.89
CA GLU A 152 3.12 18.85 -2.58
C GLU A 152 1.99 18.92 -3.60
N GLN A 153 2.28 18.74 -4.89
CA GLN A 153 1.25 18.70 -5.94
C GLN A 153 0.30 17.49 -5.81
N GLY A 154 0.75 16.41 -5.17
CA GLY A 154 -0.08 15.24 -4.90
C GLY A 154 -1.07 15.43 -3.75
N VAL A 155 -0.79 16.35 -2.82
CA VAL A 155 -1.64 16.53 -1.61
C VAL A 155 -3.07 16.94 -1.96
N PRO A 156 -3.33 18.03 -2.72
CA PRO A 156 -4.71 18.44 -3.05
C PRO A 156 -5.45 17.37 -3.86
N PHE A 157 -4.77 16.62 -4.72
CA PHE A 157 -5.35 15.49 -5.43
C PHE A 157 -5.82 14.41 -4.45
N ALA A 158 -4.96 13.96 -3.55
CA ALA A 158 -5.30 12.91 -2.58
C ALA A 158 -6.40 13.36 -1.59
N GLN A 159 -6.40 14.64 -1.20
CA GLN A 159 -7.48 15.22 -0.38
C GLN A 159 -8.82 15.19 -1.13
N ALA A 160 -8.84 15.54 -2.42
CA ALA A 160 -10.03 15.46 -3.24
C ALA A 160 -10.54 14.03 -3.40
N VAL A 161 -9.64 13.04 -3.61
CA VAL A 161 -10.00 11.62 -3.65
C VAL A 161 -10.58 11.17 -2.30
N ALA A 162 -9.94 11.50 -1.19
CA ALA A 162 -10.39 11.13 0.15
C ALA A 162 -11.76 11.72 0.46
N GLN A 163 -11.97 13.00 0.15
CA GLN A 163 -13.26 13.68 0.31
C GLN A 163 -14.37 13.03 -0.54
N ALA A 164 -14.10 12.80 -1.83
CA ALA A 164 -15.07 12.19 -2.74
C ALA A 164 -15.40 10.73 -2.41
N ALA A 165 -14.44 10.00 -1.83
CA ALA A 165 -14.64 8.64 -1.33
C ALA A 165 -15.29 8.57 0.06
N GLY A 166 -15.35 9.69 0.81
CA GLY A 166 -15.80 9.72 2.20
C GLY A 166 -14.84 9.05 3.17
N LEU A 167 -13.54 9.04 2.86
CA LEU A 167 -12.48 8.40 3.63
C LEU A 167 -11.50 9.43 4.21
N PRO A 168 -10.84 9.15 5.33
CA PRO A 168 -9.76 9.99 5.82
C PRO A 168 -8.50 9.85 4.92
N LEU A 169 -7.77 10.96 4.75
CA LEU A 169 -6.40 10.92 4.22
C LEU A 169 -5.44 10.61 5.37
N ALA A 170 -4.90 9.40 5.40
CA ALA A 170 -4.08 8.93 6.51
C ALA A 170 -2.69 9.61 6.54
N CYS A 171 -2.02 9.65 5.39
CA CYS A 171 -0.72 10.31 5.26
C CYS A 171 -0.34 10.55 3.80
N THR A 172 0.71 11.35 3.63
CA THR A 172 1.46 11.49 2.38
C THR A 172 2.85 10.88 2.57
N THR A 173 3.23 9.92 1.73
CA THR A 173 4.58 9.39 1.74
C THR A 173 5.55 10.39 1.11
N VAL A 174 6.75 10.45 1.65
CA VAL A 174 7.82 11.35 1.18
C VAL A 174 9.11 10.57 1.07
N PRO A 175 9.81 10.57 -0.07
CA PRO A 175 11.16 10.03 -0.12
C PRO A 175 12.04 10.65 0.96
N ALA A 176 12.78 9.82 1.70
CA ALA A 176 13.60 10.31 2.82
C ALA A 176 14.56 11.45 2.42
N ALA A 177 15.04 11.43 1.17
CA ALA A 177 15.87 12.49 0.61
C ALA A 177 15.16 13.84 0.49
N ALA A 178 13.83 13.85 0.26
CA ALA A 178 13.01 15.06 0.12
C ALA A 178 12.34 15.50 1.43
N ALA A 179 12.34 14.66 2.46
CA ALA A 179 11.54 14.85 3.68
C ALA A 179 11.84 16.19 4.38
N ARG A 180 13.11 16.60 4.43
CA ARG A 180 13.51 17.86 5.05
C ARG A 180 12.95 19.07 4.26
N GLN A 181 13.05 19.03 2.92
CA GLN A 181 12.54 20.11 2.07
C GLN A 181 11.02 20.27 2.19
N VAL A 182 10.28 19.16 2.25
CA VAL A 182 8.82 19.17 2.46
C VAL A 182 8.48 19.78 3.81
N ALA A 183 9.15 19.39 4.89
CA ALA A 183 8.91 19.94 6.22
C ALA A 183 9.19 21.46 6.32
N ASP A 184 10.28 21.92 5.69
CA ASP A 184 10.64 23.34 5.66
C ASP A 184 9.58 24.17 4.90
N ARG A 185 9.08 23.64 3.77
CA ARG A 185 8.05 24.29 2.95
C ARG A 185 6.67 24.32 3.65
N GLU A 186 6.26 23.20 4.27
CA GLU A 186 5.01 23.16 5.04
C GLU A 186 5.01 24.24 6.12
N THR A 187 6.12 24.41 6.82
CA THR A 187 6.24 25.43 7.88
C THR A 187 6.12 26.84 7.31
N THR A 188 6.59 27.08 6.07
CA THR A 188 6.65 28.41 5.45
C THR A 188 5.33 28.80 4.78
N HIS A 189 4.59 27.84 4.22
CA HIS A 189 3.45 28.12 3.34
C HIS A 189 2.08 27.77 3.93
N ARG A 190 2.04 27.15 5.12
CA ARG A 190 0.76 26.74 5.73
C ARG A 190 -0.06 27.92 6.25
N ALA A 191 -1.35 27.94 5.88
CA ALA A 191 -2.31 28.87 6.47
C ALA A 191 -2.60 28.52 7.94
N PRO A 192 -2.91 29.52 8.79
CA PRO A 192 -3.08 29.31 10.25
C PRO A 192 -4.17 28.31 10.65
N ASN A 193 -5.13 28.01 9.77
CA ASN A 193 -6.31 27.16 10.01
C ASN A 193 -6.35 25.89 9.16
N GLU A 194 -5.26 25.55 8.48
CA GLU A 194 -5.19 24.27 7.73
C GLU A 194 -4.84 23.12 8.66
N ASP A 195 -5.54 21.99 8.47
CA ASP A 195 -5.21 20.75 9.13
C ASP A 195 -3.78 20.31 8.78
N ARG A 196 -3.05 19.84 9.78
CA ARG A 196 -1.69 19.41 9.59
C ARG A 196 -1.65 18.13 8.75
N GLN A 197 -1.07 18.22 7.56
CA GLN A 197 -0.81 17.04 6.73
C GLN A 197 0.20 16.12 7.43
N THR A 198 -0.13 14.85 7.54
CA THR A 198 0.82 13.84 8.06
C THR A 198 1.73 13.39 6.94
N TYR A 199 3.02 13.73 7.04
CA TYR A 199 4.05 13.24 6.13
C TYR A 199 4.79 12.05 6.73
N TYR A 200 4.93 10.99 5.94
CA TYR A 200 5.61 9.76 6.35
C TYR A 200 6.85 9.53 5.48
N PRO A 201 8.07 9.69 6.04
CA PRO A 201 9.30 9.46 5.28
C PRO A 201 9.48 7.99 4.91
N VAL A 202 9.75 7.71 3.63
CA VAL A 202 9.96 6.35 3.11
C VAL A 202 11.32 6.24 2.45
N GLN A 203 11.94 5.07 2.60
CA GLN A 203 13.12 4.71 1.82
C GLN A 203 12.68 4.12 0.48
N VAL A 204 13.28 4.57 -0.60
CA VAL A 204 13.03 4.04 -1.93
C VAL A 204 13.96 2.84 -2.16
N TYR A 205 13.41 1.65 -2.17
CA TYR A 205 14.15 0.40 -2.43
C TYR A 205 13.96 -0.10 -3.85
N VAL A 206 12.83 0.26 -4.45
CA VAL A 206 12.45 -0.19 -5.79
C VAL A 206 13.40 0.37 -6.84
N ARG A 207 14.00 -0.54 -7.62
CA ARG A 207 14.83 -0.18 -8.78
C ARG A 207 14.05 -0.44 -10.06
N THR A 208 14.28 0.40 -11.06
CA THR A 208 13.70 0.15 -12.38
C THR A 208 14.44 -1.00 -13.06
N PRO A 209 13.76 -1.81 -13.93
CA PRO A 209 14.39 -2.97 -14.57
C PRO A 209 15.61 -2.66 -15.45
N TRP A 210 15.79 -1.39 -15.80
CA TRP A 210 16.92 -0.91 -16.62
C TRP A 210 18.06 -0.30 -15.79
N GLU A 211 18.00 -0.37 -14.47
CA GLU A 211 19.07 -0.03 -13.51
C GLU A 211 19.78 -1.28 -13.04
#